data_2499e9ef5c2013c159f40b58cf546f80
#
_entry.id   2499e9ef5c2013c159f40b58cf546f80
#
_cell.length_a   1.000
_cell.length_b   1.000
_cell.length_c   1.000
_cell.angle_alpha   90.00
_cell.angle_beta   90.00
_cell.angle_gamma   90.00
#
_symmetry.space_group_name_H-M   'P 1'
#
loop_
_entity.id
_entity.type
_entity.pdbx_description
1 polymer ?
#
loop_
_entity_poly.entity_id
_entity_poly.type
_entity_poly.pdbx_seq_one_letter_code
_entity_poly.pdbx_strand_id
1 'polypeptide(L)'
;MRLIVDIQKELKSHTLQIQFETKTQTTGILGASGCGKSMLLKCIAGVETADKGQIVLNDQVLFDAEKKINLSPQQRKIGLLFQQYALFPHLSVVENLTCVTKDLQLVTQLLASFHLTKVQQQYPSQLSGGQRQRVAFARMLAAQPAYLLLDEPFSALDAPLKEELQIELQQRLSNLNQHALIVSHSLDELYKLCQSLVIITKSKTLFGATNQLFNQPQTIEAAKLTGCKNIWPV
;
A
#
# COMPACT_ATOMS: atom_id res chain seq x y z
N MET A 1 7.12 2.61 13.77
CA MET A 1 6.32 3.85 13.53
C MET A 1 4.88 3.60 13.95
N ARG A 2 4.12 4.65 14.23
CA ARG A 2 2.70 4.58 14.64
C ARG A 2 1.84 5.29 13.60
N LEU A 3 0.86 4.61 13.01
CA LEU A 3 -0.12 5.21 12.10
C LEU A 3 -1.50 5.14 12.75
N ILE A 4 -2.14 6.30 12.92
CA ILE A 4 -3.53 6.42 13.36
C ILE A 4 -4.33 6.93 12.19
N VAL A 5 -5.41 6.25 11.88
CA VAL A 5 -6.39 6.63 10.87
C VAL A 5 -7.77 6.58 11.51
N ASP A 6 -8.44 7.71 11.53
CA ASP A 6 -9.84 7.85 11.91
C ASP A 6 -10.48 8.83 10.95
N ILE A 7 -11.06 8.35 9.86
CA ILE A 7 -11.58 9.18 8.79
C ILE A 7 -12.93 8.73 8.29
N GLN A 8 -13.67 9.69 7.78
CA GLN A 8 -14.85 9.48 6.97
C GLN A 8 -14.66 10.12 5.59
N LYS A 9 -15.02 9.37 4.53
CA LYS A 9 -14.99 9.84 3.15
C LYS A 9 -16.28 9.42 2.43
N GLU A 10 -16.98 10.36 1.86
CA GLU A 10 -18.13 10.09 1.01
C GLU A 10 -17.66 9.59 -0.37
N LEU A 11 -18.14 8.44 -0.76
CA LEU A 11 -17.95 7.86 -2.08
C LEU A 11 -19.27 7.91 -2.83
N LYS A 12 -19.25 7.73 -4.15
CA LYS A 12 -20.47 7.77 -4.99
C LYS A 12 -21.57 6.81 -4.54
N SER A 13 -21.20 5.66 -3.96
CA SER A 13 -22.12 4.57 -3.62
C SER A 13 -22.34 4.37 -2.12
N HIS A 14 -21.43 4.85 -1.29
CA HIS A 14 -21.48 4.66 0.17
C HIS A 14 -20.49 5.59 0.86
N THR A 15 -20.60 5.70 2.18
CA THR A 15 -19.64 6.41 3.01
C THR A 15 -18.59 5.43 3.52
N LEU A 16 -17.31 5.69 3.23
CA LEU A 16 -16.18 4.99 3.79
C LEU A 16 -15.92 5.54 5.20
N GLN A 17 -16.04 4.69 6.22
CA GLN A 17 -15.67 5.02 7.58
C GLN A 17 -14.62 4.03 8.07
N ILE A 18 -13.44 4.53 8.43
CA ILE A 18 -12.30 3.69 8.79
C ILE A 18 -11.63 4.24 10.04
N GLN A 19 -11.48 3.36 11.02
CA GLN A 19 -10.79 3.66 12.27
C GLN A 19 -9.86 2.52 12.64
N PHE A 20 -8.56 2.78 12.71
CA PHE A 20 -7.58 1.86 13.26
C PHE A 20 -6.30 2.59 13.70
N GLU A 21 -5.55 1.92 14.56
CA GLU A 21 -4.19 2.30 14.94
C GLU A 21 -3.28 1.10 14.73
N THR A 22 -2.14 1.31 14.07
CA THR A 22 -1.12 0.28 13.89
C THR A 22 0.26 0.78 14.31
N LYS A 23 1.03 -0.11 14.92
CA LYS A 23 2.45 0.07 15.26
C LYS A 23 3.32 -1.02 14.64
N THR A 24 2.70 -2.00 14.00
CA THR A 24 3.41 -3.10 13.35
C THR A 24 4.14 -2.62 12.10
N GLN A 25 5.20 -3.31 11.74
CA GLN A 25 6.00 -2.94 10.57
C GLN A 25 5.20 -3.09 9.28
N THR A 26 4.39 -4.15 9.18
CA THR A 26 3.54 -4.41 8.03
C THR A 26 2.10 -4.62 8.46
N THR A 27 1.20 -3.85 7.85
CA THR A 27 -0.25 -3.97 8.08
C THR A 27 -0.94 -4.23 6.74
N GLY A 28 -1.72 -5.32 6.68
CA GLY A 28 -2.53 -5.65 5.52
C GLY A 28 -3.89 -4.95 5.56
N ILE A 29 -4.46 -4.71 4.39
CA ILE A 29 -5.86 -4.26 4.25
C ILE A 29 -6.61 -5.27 3.41
N LEU A 30 -7.65 -5.83 3.99
CA LEU A 30 -8.58 -6.76 3.36
C LEU A 30 -9.98 -6.16 3.31
N GLY A 31 -10.70 -6.40 2.23
CA GLY A 31 -12.07 -5.94 2.08
C GLY A 31 -12.61 -6.23 0.68
N ALA A 32 -13.91 -6.20 0.52
CA ALA A 32 -14.58 -6.46 -0.75
C ALA A 32 -14.09 -5.49 -1.86
N SER A 33 -14.25 -5.90 -3.12
CA SER A 33 -13.98 -4.98 -4.24
C SER A 33 -14.88 -3.74 -4.14
N GLY A 34 -14.31 -2.56 -4.37
CA GLY A 34 -15.06 -1.29 -4.31
C GLY A 34 -15.33 -0.76 -2.89
N CYS A 35 -14.91 -1.42 -1.80
CA CYS A 35 -15.16 -0.93 -0.44
C CYS A 35 -14.32 0.30 -0.03
N GLY A 36 -13.45 0.82 -0.91
CA GLY A 36 -12.68 2.05 -0.65
C GLY A 36 -11.22 1.86 -0.24
N LYS A 37 -10.63 0.67 -0.37
CA LYS A 37 -9.21 0.41 -0.01
C LYS A 37 -8.24 1.37 -0.67
N SER A 38 -8.32 1.53 -1.99
CA SER A 38 -7.47 2.48 -2.74
C SER A 38 -7.75 3.93 -2.37
N MET A 39 -9.02 4.28 -2.03
CA MET A 39 -9.38 5.61 -1.55
C MET A 39 -8.74 5.89 -0.19
N LEU A 40 -8.76 4.91 0.73
CA LEU A 40 -8.05 5.00 2.01
C LEU A 40 -6.56 5.33 1.81
N LEU A 41 -5.88 4.57 0.94
CA LEU A 41 -4.46 4.82 0.66
C LEU A 41 -4.23 6.23 0.09
N LYS A 42 -5.09 6.69 -0.82
CA LYS A 42 -5.02 8.06 -1.37
C LYS A 42 -5.24 9.14 -0.30
N CYS A 43 -6.18 8.92 0.64
CA CYS A 43 -6.39 9.84 1.76
C CYS A 43 -5.16 9.89 2.68
N ILE A 44 -4.54 8.75 2.99
CA ILE A 44 -3.32 8.71 3.82
C ILE A 44 -2.15 9.40 3.09
N ALA A 45 -2.00 9.18 1.78
CA ALA A 45 -0.96 9.82 0.98
C ALA A 45 -1.19 11.33 0.73
N GLY A 46 -2.41 11.84 0.97
CA GLY A 46 -2.76 13.24 0.71
C GLY A 46 -3.08 13.55 -0.76
N VAL A 47 -3.28 12.52 -1.57
CA VAL A 47 -3.74 12.64 -2.97
C VAL A 47 -5.23 12.95 -3.03
N GLU A 48 -5.97 12.43 -2.08
CA GLU A 48 -7.39 12.73 -1.83
C GLU A 48 -7.56 13.26 -0.42
N THR A 49 -8.57 14.08 -0.22
CA THR A 49 -8.89 14.66 1.10
C THR A 49 -10.06 13.90 1.73
N ALA A 50 -9.91 13.44 2.96
CA ALA A 50 -11.02 12.90 3.73
C ALA A 50 -12.00 14.03 4.10
N ASP A 51 -13.28 13.69 4.34
CA ASP A 51 -14.29 14.72 4.64
C ASP A 51 -14.36 15.02 6.14
N LYS A 52 -14.05 14.04 6.99
CA LYS A 52 -14.00 14.20 8.46
C LYS A 52 -12.87 13.37 9.05
N GLY A 53 -12.52 13.69 10.31
CA GLY A 53 -11.60 12.91 11.13
C GLY A 53 -10.16 13.35 11.01
N GLN A 54 -9.23 12.43 11.30
CA GLN A 54 -7.81 12.72 11.38
C GLN A 54 -6.93 11.56 10.88
N ILE A 55 -5.72 11.91 10.42
CA ILE A 55 -4.65 10.97 10.08
C ILE A 55 -3.38 11.46 10.76
N VAL A 56 -2.75 10.57 11.55
CA VAL A 56 -1.51 10.89 12.28
C VAL A 56 -0.48 9.82 11.99
N LEU A 57 0.73 10.23 11.59
CA LEU A 57 1.88 9.34 11.42
C LEU A 57 2.95 9.73 12.45
N ASN A 58 3.28 8.80 13.34
CA ASN A 58 4.02 9.07 14.57
C ASN A 58 3.33 10.20 15.37
N ASP A 59 4.01 11.31 15.61
CA ASP A 59 3.44 12.47 16.31
C ASP A 59 3.03 13.60 15.35
N GLN A 60 3.18 13.38 14.03
CA GLN A 60 2.83 14.37 13.03
C GLN A 60 1.38 14.19 12.56
N VAL A 61 0.56 15.22 12.73
CA VAL A 61 -0.78 15.29 12.15
C VAL A 61 -0.65 15.56 10.66
N LEU A 62 -1.06 14.59 9.83
CA LEU A 62 -1.05 14.70 8.37
C LEU A 62 -2.34 15.34 7.83
N PHE A 63 -3.45 15.03 8.49
CA PHE A 63 -4.78 15.54 8.19
C PHE A 63 -5.58 15.65 9.49
N ASP A 64 -6.32 16.75 9.65
CA ASP A 64 -7.29 16.96 10.71
C ASP A 64 -8.37 17.92 10.20
N ALA A 65 -9.58 17.41 10.03
CA ALA A 65 -10.69 18.17 9.46
C ALA A 65 -11.14 19.34 10.38
N GLU A 66 -11.12 19.13 11.69
CA GLU A 66 -11.55 20.15 12.67
C GLU A 66 -10.52 21.28 12.78
N LYS A 67 -9.22 20.94 12.82
CA LYS A 67 -8.12 21.90 12.88
C LYS A 67 -7.75 22.50 11.54
N LYS A 68 -8.41 22.06 10.45
CA LYS A 68 -8.11 22.47 9.07
C LYS A 68 -6.65 22.21 8.66
N ILE A 69 -6.07 21.12 9.15
CA ILE A 69 -4.72 20.66 8.77
C ILE A 69 -4.86 19.68 7.61
N ASN A 70 -4.15 19.93 6.52
CA ASN A 70 -4.06 19.00 5.39
C ASN A 70 -2.69 19.16 4.72
N LEU A 71 -1.72 18.34 5.12
CA LEU A 71 -0.39 18.37 4.55
C LEU A 71 -0.42 17.87 3.10
N SER A 72 0.33 18.53 2.23
CA SER A 72 0.50 18.08 0.85
C SER A 72 1.19 16.72 0.79
N PRO A 73 1.04 15.92 -0.30
CA PRO A 73 1.71 14.63 -0.44
C PRO A 73 3.22 14.70 -0.23
N GLN A 74 3.88 15.77 -0.71
CA GLN A 74 5.32 15.99 -0.56
C GLN A 74 5.74 16.15 0.91
N GLN A 75 4.90 16.85 1.71
CA GLN A 75 5.17 17.07 3.14
C GLN A 75 4.98 15.81 3.97
N ARG A 76 4.11 14.87 3.52
CA ARG A 76 3.85 13.62 4.24
C ARG A 76 4.99 12.62 4.15
N LYS A 77 5.85 12.70 3.13
CA LYS A 77 6.97 11.78 2.88
C LYS A 77 6.53 10.31 2.83
N ILE A 78 5.36 10.05 2.27
CA ILE A 78 4.75 8.73 2.12
C ILE A 78 4.87 8.30 0.66
N GLY A 79 5.38 7.10 0.43
CA GLY A 79 5.41 6.48 -0.89
C GLY A 79 4.08 5.79 -1.18
N LEU A 80 3.46 6.10 -2.30
CA LEU A 80 2.24 5.43 -2.76
C LEU A 80 2.51 4.72 -4.08
N LEU A 81 2.32 3.40 -4.10
CA LEU A 81 2.25 2.62 -5.32
C LEU A 81 0.80 2.57 -5.79
N PHE A 82 0.52 3.22 -6.93
CA PHE A 82 -0.80 3.23 -7.55
C PHE A 82 -1.05 1.96 -8.34
N GLN A 83 -2.28 1.47 -8.34
CA GLN A 83 -2.72 0.35 -9.19
C GLN A 83 -2.47 0.60 -10.69
N GLN A 84 -2.57 1.84 -11.16
CA GLN A 84 -2.29 2.24 -12.55
C GLN A 84 -0.83 2.66 -12.80
N TYR A 85 0.09 2.35 -11.87
CA TYR A 85 1.54 2.60 -11.93
C TYR A 85 1.95 4.09 -12.02
N ALA A 86 1.15 4.98 -12.58
CA ALA A 86 1.38 6.42 -12.72
C ALA A 86 2.81 6.78 -13.21
N LEU A 87 3.35 6.01 -14.17
CA LEU A 87 4.65 6.29 -14.77
C LEU A 87 4.58 7.54 -15.65
N PHE A 88 5.69 8.28 -15.72
CA PHE A 88 5.83 9.39 -16.66
C PHE A 88 6.06 8.84 -18.08
N PRO A 89 5.09 8.98 -19.01
CA PRO A 89 5.14 8.28 -20.29
C PRO A 89 6.25 8.80 -21.23
N HIS A 90 6.72 10.02 -21.01
CA HIS A 90 7.76 10.71 -21.76
C HIS A 90 9.17 10.51 -21.20
N LEU A 91 9.30 9.80 -20.09
CA LEU A 91 10.58 9.46 -19.46
C LEU A 91 10.87 7.97 -19.63
N SER A 92 12.12 7.63 -19.92
CA SER A 92 12.60 6.25 -19.91
C SER A 92 12.52 5.63 -18.51
N VAL A 93 12.79 4.33 -18.37
CA VAL A 93 12.82 3.65 -17.08
C VAL A 93 13.80 4.31 -16.12
N VAL A 94 15.04 4.55 -16.56
CA VAL A 94 16.06 5.17 -15.69
C VAL A 94 15.66 6.61 -15.33
N GLU A 95 15.10 7.38 -16.26
CA GLU A 95 14.63 8.73 -16.01
C GLU A 95 13.44 8.78 -15.06
N ASN A 96 12.53 7.79 -15.12
CA ASN A 96 11.46 7.65 -14.12
C ASN A 96 11.99 7.46 -12.69
N LEU A 97 13.17 6.86 -12.51
CA LEU A 97 13.80 6.73 -11.20
C LEU A 97 14.59 8.01 -10.82
N THR A 98 15.37 8.56 -11.77
CA THR A 98 16.22 9.71 -11.49
C THR A 98 15.44 11.02 -11.30
N CYS A 99 14.18 11.10 -11.76
CA CYS A 99 13.35 12.27 -11.48
C CYS A 99 12.96 12.44 -10.00
N VAL A 100 13.06 11.38 -9.20
CA VAL A 100 12.72 11.42 -7.75
C VAL A 100 13.93 11.36 -6.83
N THR A 101 15.13 11.03 -7.36
CA THR A 101 16.39 10.99 -6.58
C THR A 101 17.58 11.38 -7.43
N LYS A 102 18.59 11.95 -6.78
CA LYS A 102 19.90 12.22 -7.39
C LYS A 102 20.94 11.12 -7.07
N ASP A 103 20.58 10.14 -6.26
CA ASP A 103 21.43 9.02 -5.88
C ASP A 103 21.48 7.98 -7.00
N LEU A 104 22.46 8.12 -7.90
CA LEU A 104 22.65 7.20 -9.03
C LEU A 104 23.06 5.79 -8.59
N GLN A 105 23.71 5.64 -7.43
CA GLN A 105 24.06 4.35 -6.90
C GLN A 105 22.79 3.57 -6.47
N LEU A 106 21.89 4.24 -5.76
CA LEU A 106 20.59 3.69 -5.41
C LEU A 106 19.77 3.31 -6.66
N VAL A 107 19.77 4.19 -7.68
CA VAL A 107 19.08 3.91 -8.95
C VAL A 107 19.63 2.64 -9.61
N THR A 108 20.95 2.49 -9.67
CA THR A 108 21.59 1.30 -10.25
C THR A 108 21.22 0.03 -9.47
N GLN A 109 21.24 0.07 -8.16
CA GLN A 109 20.83 -1.03 -7.29
C GLN A 109 19.35 -1.41 -7.52
N LEU A 110 18.46 -0.43 -7.60
CA LEU A 110 17.03 -0.66 -7.85
C LEU A 110 16.80 -1.24 -9.24
N LEU A 111 17.48 -0.73 -10.28
CA LEU A 111 17.38 -1.31 -11.62
C LEU A 111 17.81 -2.78 -11.67
N ALA A 112 18.85 -3.15 -10.93
CA ALA A 112 19.33 -4.53 -10.84
C ALA A 112 18.33 -5.41 -10.07
N SER A 113 17.93 -5.01 -8.85
CA SER A 113 17.01 -5.76 -7.99
C SER A 113 15.65 -6.02 -8.66
N PHE A 114 15.14 -5.03 -9.40
CA PHE A 114 13.85 -5.15 -10.11
C PHE A 114 14.00 -5.72 -11.53
N HIS A 115 15.17 -6.28 -11.92
CA HIS A 115 15.44 -6.83 -13.25
C HIS A 115 15.11 -5.87 -14.39
N LEU A 116 15.41 -4.58 -14.21
CA LEU A 116 15.11 -3.51 -15.16
C LEU A 116 16.33 -3.05 -15.98
N THR A 117 17.54 -3.54 -15.66
CA THR A 117 18.79 -3.10 -16.30
C THR A 117 18.74 -3.21 -17.82
N LYS A 118 18.18 -4.30 -18.38
CA LYS A 118 18.09 -4.51 -19.83
C LYS A 118 17.11 -3.56 -20.53
N VAL A 119 16.16 -3.01 -19.79
CA VAL A 119 15.09 -2.14 -20.34
C VAL A 119 15.21 -0.69 -19.85
N GLN A 120 16.30 -0.32 -19.20
CA GLN A 120 16.46 0.97 -18.53
C GLN A 120 16.32 2.19 -19.45
N GLN A 121 16.56 2.02 -20.77
CA GLN A 121 16.41 3.07 -21.77
C GLN A 121 15.05 3.04 -22.48
N GLN A 122 14.20 2.06 -22.20
CA GLN A 122 12.87 1.95 -22.81
C GLN A 122 11.87 2.90 -22.12
N TYR A 123 10.86 3.30 -22.89
CA TYR A 123 9.74 4.11 -22.39
C TYR A 123 8.60 3.22 -21.89
N PRO A 124 7.72 3.71 -20.99
CA PRO A 124 6.61 2.93 -20.44
C PRO A 124 5.71 2.24 -21.48
N SER A 125 5.54 2.83 -22.65
CA SER A 125 4.77 2.26 -23.77
C SER A 125 5.38 0.99 -24.35
N GLN A 126 6.68 0.78 -24.19
CA GLN A 126 7.44 -0.36 -24.70
C GLN A 126 7.53 -1.52 -23.71
N LEU A 127 7.03 -1.33 -22.48
CA LEU A 127 7.15 -2.27 -21.37
C LEU A 127 5.92 -3.18 -21.27
N SER A 128 6.14 -4.42 -20.81
CA SER A 128 5.05 -5.30 -20.36
C SER A 128 4.36 -4.74 -19.10
N GLY A 129 3.17 -5.25 -18.74
CA GLY A 129 2.47 -4.87 -17.51
C GLY A 129 3.31 -5.07 -16.25
N GLY A 130 3.94 -6.23 -16.11
CA GLY A 130 4.84 -6.54 -15.01
C GLY A 130 6.09 -5.66 -14.97
N GLN A 131 6.67 -5.31 -16.14
CA GLN A 131 7.79 -4.37 -16.19
C GLN A 131 7.35 -2.97 -15.72
N ARG A 132 6.19 -2.47 -16.17
CA ARG A 132 5.66 -1.18 -15.70
C ARG A 132 5.45 -1.17 -14.19
N GLN A 133 4.91 -2.27 -13.62
CA GLN A 133 4.72 -2.40 -12.18
C GLN A 133 6.05 -2.32 -11.43
N ARG A 134 7.08 -3.04 -11.90
CA ARG A 134 8.41 -3.01 -11.31
C ARG A 134 9.06 -1.63 -11.37
N VAL A 135 8.93 -0.92 -12.48
CA VAL A 135 9.42 0.48 -12.60
C VAL A 135 8.73 1.40 -11.61
N ALA A 136 7.40 1.28 -11.47
CA ALA A 136 6.65 2.10 -10.50
C ALA A 136 7.09 1.83 -9.06
N PHE A 137 7.32 0.55 -8.73
CA PHE A 137 7.79 0.16 -7.41
C PHE A 137 9.23 0.67 -7.16
N ALA A 138 10.14 0.46 -8.10
CA ALA A 138 11.51 0.96 -8.01
C ALA A 138 11.54 2.49 -7.86
N ARG A 139 10.73 3.23 -8.63
CA ARG A 139 10.61 4.69 -8.52
C ARG A 139 10.09 5.13 -7.15
N MET A 140 9.08 4.45 -6.61
CA MET A 140 8.57 4.76 -5.28
C MET A 140 9.66 4.57 -4.21
N LEU A 141 10.44 3.47 -4.28
CA LEU A 141 11.55 3.21 -3.37
C LEU A 141 12.73 4.18 -3.56
N ALA A 142 12.98 4.64 -4.79
CA ALA A 142 14.01 5.64 -5.08
C ALA A 142 13.76 6.97 -4.37
N ALA A 143 12.51 7.31 -4.10
CA ALA A 143 12.14 8.50 -3.32
C ALA A 143 12.43 8.36 -1.81
N GLN A 144 12.87 7.20 -1.33
CA GLN A 144 13.18 6.89 0.08
C GLN A 144 12.09 7.34 1.07
N PRO A 145 10.83 6.93 0.86
CA PRO A 145 9.73 7.36 1.71
C PRO A 145 9.87 6.82 3.14
N ALA A 146 9.34 7.54 4.12
CA ALA A 146 9.32 7.08 5.51
C ALA A 146 8.30 5.93 5.73
N TYR A 147 7.19 5.94 4.98
CA TYR A 147 6.10 4.95 5.07
C TYR A 147 5.66 4.54 3.67
N LEU A 148 5.34 3.26 3.47
CA LEU A 148 4.94 2.72 2.18
C LEU A 148 3.44 2.40 2.17
N LEU A 149 2.74 2.83 1.11
CA LEU A 149 1.37 2.45 0.82
C LEU A 149 1.37 1.68 -0.50
N LEU A 150 1.02 0.40 -0.45
CA LEU A 150 1.12 -0.51 -1.58
C LEU A 150 -0.28 -0.98 -1.97
N ASP A 151 -0.75 -0.56 -3.15
CA ASP A 151 -2.03 -0.97 -3.72
C ASP A 151 -1.81 -2.09 -4.73
N GLU A 152 -2.06 -3.32 -4.32
CA GLU A 152 -1.88 -4.55 -5.10
C GLU A 152 -0.49 -4.69 -5.75
N PRO A 153 0.59 -4.65 -4.94
CA PRO A 153 1.96 -4.48 -5.44
C PRO A 153 2.47 -5.65 -6.30
N PHE A 154 1.80 -6.79 -6.30
CA PHE A 154 2.26 -8.00 -7.00
C PHE A 154 1.23 -8.57 -7.99
N SER A 155 0.14 -7.83 -8.27
CA SER A 155 -1.00 -8.35 -9.05
C SER A 155 -0.70 -8.69 -10.51
N ALA A 156 0.27 -8.00 -11.14
CA ALA A 156 0.64 -8.21 -12.56
C ALA A 156 1.94 -9.01 -12.73
N LEU A 157 2.40 -9.71 -11.69
CA LEU A 157 3.64 -10.49 -11.72
C LEU A 157 3.34 -11.99 -11.82
N ASP A 158 4.19 -12.70 -12.54
CA ASP A 158 4.25 -14.17 -12.53
C ASP A 158 4.77 -14.70 -11.19
N ALA A 159 4.42 -15.94 -10.85
CA ALA A 159 4.65 -16.50 -9.51
C ALA A 159 6.11 -16.49 -9.04
N PRO A 160 7.14 -16.86 -9.85
CA PRO A 160 8.53 -16.83 -9.41
C PRO A 160 9.01 -15.41 -9.06
N LEU A 161 8.73 -14.44 -9.93
CA LEU A 161 9.14 -13.06 -9.73
C LEU A 161 8.41 -12.41 -8.57
N LYS A 162 7.13 -12.75 -8.37
CA LYS A 162 6.33 -12.30 -7.24
C LYS A 162 6.97 -12.73 -5.92
N GLU A 163 7.37 -13.99 -5.79
CA GLU A 163 8.01 -14.52 -4.58
C GLU A 163 9.34 -13.81 -4.30
N GLU A 164 10.16 -13.61 -5.31
CA GLU A 164 11.44 -12.90 -5.21
C GLU A 164 11.23 -11.45 -4.71
N LEU A 165 10.30 -10.71 -5.30
CA LEU A 165 10.02 -9.33 -4.90
C LEU A 165 9.35 -9.23 -3.53
N GLN A 166 8.59 -10.22 -3.11
CA GLN A 166 8.06 -10.29 -1.74
C GLN A 166 9.19 -10.43 -0.72
N ILE A 167 10.15 -11.31 -0.98
CA ILE A 167 11.34 -11.48 -0.12
C ILE A 167 12.15 -10.17 -0.08
N GLU A 168 12.40 -9.56 -1.24
CA GLU A 168 13.13 -8.29 -1.31
C GLU A 168 12.42 -7.19 -0.52
N LEU A 169 11.10 -7.06 -0.65
CA LEU A 169 10.32 -6.10 0.12
C LEU A 169 10.48 -6.32 1.62
N GLN A 170 10.34 -7.57 2.10
CA GLN A 170 10.51 -7.90 3.52
C GLN A 170 11.91 -7.55 4.03
N GLN A 171 12.96 -7.87 3.27
CA GLN A 171 14.35 -7.54 3.62
C GLN A 171 14.55 -6.02 3.71
N ARG A 172 14.03 -5.26 2.75
CA ARG A 172 14.13 -3.79 2.76
C ARG A 172 13.39 -3.18 3.95
N LEU A 173 12.17 -3.61 4.22
CA LEU A 173 11.40 -3.13 5.36
C LEU A 173 12.16 -3.39 6.67
N SER A 174 12.72 -4.58 6.84
CA SER A 174 13.49 -4.95 8.03
C SER A 174 14.78 -4.13 8.16
N ASN A 175 15.59 -4.08 7.09
CA ASN A 175 16.89 -3.41 7.11
C ASN A 175 16.81 -1.89 7.32
N LEU A 176 15.76 -1.25 6.77
CA LEU A 176 15.56 0.19 6.85
C LEU A 176 14.59 0.61 7.96
N ASN A 177 14.09 -0.35 8.76
CA ASN A 177 13.04 -0.14 9.75
C ASN A 177 11.84 0.66 9.17
N GLN A 178 11.53 0.40 7.89
CA GLN A 178 10.41 1.00 7.20
C GLN A 178 9.11 0.27 7.53
N HIS A 179 8.01 0.98 7.44
CA HIS A 179 6.67 0.44 7.68
C HIS A 179 5.84 0.50 6.39
N ALA A 180 4.94 -0.47 6.24
CA ALA A 180 4.09 -0.57 5.05
C ALA A 180 2.64 -0.89 5.38
N LEU A 181 1.73 -0.28 4.63
CA LEU A 181 0.34 -0.64 4.53
C LEU A 181 0.11 -1.30 3.17
N ILE A 182 -0.37 -2.54 3.15
CA ILE A 182 -0.43 -3.37 1.94
C ILE A 182 -1.88 -3.75 1.66
N VAL A 183 -2.42 -3.31 0.53
CA VAL A 183 -3.69 -3.81 0.00
C VAL A 183 -3.41 -4.98 -0.92
N SER A 184 -4.05 -6.11 -0.68
CA SER A 184 -4.02 -7.25 -1.59
C SER A 184 -5.34 -8.01 -1.57
N HIS A 185 -5.67 -8.63 -2.71
CA HIS A 185 -6.74 -9.61 -2.82
C HIS A 185 -6.28 -11.05 -2.53
N SER A 186 -4.97 -11.28 -2.49
CA SER A 186 -4.39 -12.57 -2.16
C SER A 186 -4.27 -12.72 -0.65
N LEU A 187 -5.03 -13.67 -0.10
CA LEU A 187 -4.97 -14.00 1.33
C LEU A 187 -3.58 -14.51 1.72
N ASP A 188 -2.93 -15.29 0.86
CA ASP A 188 -1.58 -15.80 1.08
C ASP A 188 -0.55 -14.68 1.19
N GLU A 189 -0.68 -13.63 0.35
CA GLU A 189 0.19 -12.45 0.45
C GLU A 189 0.02 -11.75 1.79
N LEU A 190 -1.22 -11.47 2.19
CA LEU A 190 -1.51 -10.80 3.45
C LEU A 190 -1.03 -11.63 4.65
N TYR A 191 -1.22 -12.95 4.60
CA TYR A 191 -0.78 -13.84 5.66
C TYR A 191 0.75 -13.91 5.79
N LYS A 192 1.46 -13.96 4.65
CA LYS A 192 2.93 -14.05 4.62
C LYS A 192 3.62 -12.73 4.94
N LEU A 193 3.06 -11.61 4.48
CA LEU A 193 3.75 -10.32 4.53
C LEU A 193 3.33 -9.43 5.70
N CYS A 194 2.12 -9.62 6.26
CA CYS A 194 1.55 -8.67 7.19
C CYS A 194 1.48 -9.22 8.62
N GLN A 195 1.98 -8.45 9.57
CA GLN A 195 1.92 -8.78 11.01
C GLN A 195 0.54 -8.48 11.60
N SER A 196 -0.13 -7.44 11.10
CA SER A 196 -1.49 -7.07 11.48
C SER A 196 -2.36 -6.88 10.24
N LEU A 197 -3.67 -6.92 10.44
CA LEU A 197 -4.65 -6.83 9.38
C LEU A 197 -5.76 -5.85 9.75
N VAL A 198 -6.15 -5.04 8.80
CA VAL A 198 -7.37 -4.22 8.81
C VAL A 198 -8.38 -4.90 7.88
N ILE A 199 -9.53 -5.30 8.38
CA ILE A 199 -10.62 -5.84 7.57
C ILE A 199 -11.72 -4.78 7.47
N ILE A 200 -11.98 -4.31 6.26
CA ILE A 200 -13.04 -3.36 5.97
C ILE A 200 -14.30 -4.12 5.59
N THR A 201 -15.30 -4.08 6.46
CA THR A 201 -16.63 -4.63 6.20
C THR A 201 -17.63 -3.49 5.96
N LYS A 202 -18.84 -3.84 5.56
CA LYS A 202 -19.90 -2.82 5.37
C LYS A 202 -20.31 -2.15 6.69
N SER A 203 -20.20 -2.85 7.79
CA SER A 203 -20.70 -2.40 9.10
C SER A 203 -19.62 -1.76 9.97
N LYS A 204 -18.38 -2.24 9.86
CA LYS A 204 -17.28 -1.77 10.71
C LYS A 204 -15.91 -2.13 10.15
N THR A 205 -14.89 -1.46 10.68
CA THR A 205 -13.49 -1.81 10.49
C THR A 205 -13.04 -2.72 11.65
N LEU A 206 -12.40 -3.84 11.33
CA LEU A 206 -11.76 -4.73 12.30
C LEU A 206 -10.24 -4.55 12.19
N PHE A 207 -9.55 -4.54 13.30
CA PHE A 207 -8.09 -4.48 13.35
C PHE A 207 -7.56 -5.48 14.37
N GLY A 208 -6.48 -6.20 14.03
CA GLY A 208 -5.84 -7.16 14.92
C GLY A 208 -4.64 -7.85 14.28
N ALA A 209 -4.02 -8.77 15.03
CA ALA A 209 -2.96 -9.61 14.49
C ALA A 209 -3.47 -10.48 13.33
N THR A 210 -2.67 -10.61 12.28
CA THR A 210 -3.08 -11.32 11.06
C THR A 210 -3.53 -12.74 11.35
N ASN A 211 -2.73 -13.52 12.09
CA ASN A 211 -3.05 -14.89 12.46
C ASN A 211 -4.35 -15.00 13.28
N GLN A 212 -4.62 -14.05 14.17
CA GLN A 212 -5.83 -14.02 14.98
C GLN A 212 -7.07 -13.78 14.11
N LEU A 213 -7.04 -12.78 13.22
CA LEU A 213 -8.18 -12.45 12.38
C LEU A 213 -8.46 -13.51 11.30
N PHE A 214 -7.44 -14.25 10.85
CA PHE A 214 -7.63 -15.39 9.94
C PHE A 214 -8.26 -16.59 10.65
N ASN A 215 -7.82 -16.89 11.87
CA ASN A 215 -8.31 -18.07 12.63
C ASN A 215 -9.63 -17.80 13.34
N GLN A 216 -9.87 -16.56 13.78
CA GLN A 216 -11.05 -16.17 14.56
C GLN A 216 -11.63 -14.85 14.02
N PRO A 217 -12.23 -14.85 12.83
CA PRO A 217 -12.88 -13.67 12.27
C PRO A 217 -14.10 -13.32 13.11
N GLN A 218 -14.15 -12.09 13.61
CA GLN A 218 -15.16 -11.64 14.59
C GLN A 218 -16.57 -11.42 14.00
N THR A 219 -16.73 -11.52 12.67
CA THR A 219 -18.00 -11.33 11.98
C THR A 219 -18.11 -12.29 10.79
N ILE A 220 -19.36 -12.58 10.38
CA ILE A 220 -19.63 -13.40 9.18
C ILE A 220 -19.00 -12.78 7.92
N GLU A 221 -19.04 -11.45 7.79
CA GLU A 221 -18.42 -10.77 6.64
C GLU A 221 -16.89 -10.95 6.65
N ALA A 222 -16.25 -10.79 7.80
CA ALA A 222 -14.81 -11.03 7.94
C ALA A 222 -14.45 -12.50 7.67
N ALA A 223 -15.26 -13.45 8.16
CA ALA A 223 -15.07 -14.88 7.91
C ALA A 223 -15.10 -15.21 6.40
N LYS A 224 -16.05 -14.63 5.66
CA LYS A 224 -16.12 -14.78 4.20
C LYS A 224 -14.88 -14.18 3.52
N LEU A 225 -14.41 -13.02 3.96
CA LEU A 225 -13.24 -12.35 3.40
C LEU A 225 -11.94 -13.09 3.69
N THR A 226 -11.82 -13.75 4.86
CA THR A 226 -10.65 -14.56 5.23
C THR A 226 -10.68 -15.99 4.70
N GLY A 227 -11.67 -16.34 3.86
CA GLY A 227 -11.70 -17.61 3.14
C GLY A 227 -12.43 -18.74 3.87
N CYS A 228 -13.15 -18.47 4.96
CA CYS A 228 -14.00 -19.46 5.62
C CYS A 228 -15.16 -19.88 4.68
N LYS A 229 -15.21 -21.16 4.31
CA LYS A 229 -16.25 -21.70 3.39
C LYS A 229 -17.46 -22.21 4.14
N ASN A 230 -17.30 -22.68 5.38
CA ASN A 230 -18.36 -23.30 6.19
C ASN A 230 -18.74 -22.35 7.33
N ILE A 231 -19.75 -21.52 7.07
CA ILE A 231 -20.31 -20.58 8.06
C ILE A 231 -21.72 -21.06 8.37
N TRP A 232 -21.91 -21.64 9.55
CA TRP A 232 -23.22 -22.08 10.03
C TRP A 232 -23.80 -20.98 10.92
N PRO A 233 -25.07 -20.60 10.72
CA PRO A 233 -25.76 -19.76 11.67
C PRO A 233 -25.91 -20.52 12.99
N VAL A 234 -25.52 -19.94 14.07
CA VAL A 234 -25.79 -20.41 15.45
C VAL A 234 -27.11 -19.85 15.90
#